data_6ae0dea50098d543970702f1048bd86e
#
_entry.id   6ae0dea50098d543970702f1048bd86e
#
_cell.length_a   1.000
_cell.length_b   1.000
_cell.length_c   1.000
_cell.angle_alpha   90.00
_cell.angle_beta   90.00
_cell.angle_gamma   90.00
#
_symmetry.space_group_name_H-M   'P 1'
#
loop_
_entity.id
_entity.type
_entity.pdbx_description
1 polymer ?
#
loop_
_entity_poly.entity_id
_entity_poly.type
_entity_poly.pdbx_seq_one_letter_code
_entity_poly.pdbx_strand_id
1 'polypeptide(L)'
;KLKTGVLAAVLGVLIVLDMWPVDRRYFNDSSFVSKKSNGTAAFVMTDYEKTILQDPGYFRVYNLTTSTFNDSRTSYYLNSIGGYSAAKLRRYNDLINEYLSKANLPVLSMLNAKYFIVPGENGQAQVQRNPSAQGNAWFVDKLSVVDNANKESAALGKIDLTHEAVLDKSFEQFATN
;
A
#
# COMPACT_ATOMS: atom_id res chain seq x y z
N LYS A 1 25.88 26.47 -50.51
CA LYS A 1 24.87 26.54 -49.40
C LYS A 1 24.14 25.19 -49.39
N LEU A 2 24.21 24.50 -48.27
CA LEU A 2 23.39 23.28 -48.09
C LEU A 2 21.90 23.67 -48.10
N LYS A 3 21.10 22.90 -48.88
CA LYS A 3 19.65 23.08 -48.90
C LYS A 3 19.09 22.73 -47.52
N THR A 4 18.20 23.52 -46.97
CA THR A 4 17.61 23.32 -45.63
C THR A 4 17.06 21.91 -45.39
N GLY A 5 16.46 21.31 -46.46
CA GLY A 5 15.97 19.92 -46.41
C GLY A 5 17.07 18.87 -46.23
N VAL A 6 18.24 19.07 -46.86
CA VAL A 6 19.39 18.18 -46.67
C VAL A 6 19.94 18.28 -45.25
N LEU A 7 20.04 19.50 -44.73
CA LEU A 7 20.48 19.71 -43.36
C LEU A 7 19.52 19.03 -42.36
N ALA A 8 18.22 19.21 -42.53
CA ALA A 8 17.21 18.56 -41.66
C ALA A 8 17.29 17.03 -41.73
N ALA A 9 17.48 16.47 -42.92
CA ALA A 9 17.63 15.02 -43.09
C ALA A 9 18.89 14.48 -42.38
N VAL A 10 20.02 15.17 -42.52
CA VAL A 10 21.28 14.77 -41.86
C VAL A 10 21.13 14.83 -40.36
N LEU A 11 20.54 15.91 -39.80
CA LEU A 11 20.28 16.03 -38.34
C LEU A 11 19.33 14.94 -37.86
N GLY A 12 18.28 14.62 -38.63
CA GLY A 12 17.35 13.54 -38.28
C GLY A 12 18.05 12.18 -38.19
N VAL A 13 18.90 11.86 -39.17
CA VAL A 13 19.70 10.62 -39.17
C VAL A 13 20.64 10.59 -37.95
N LEU A 14 21.32 11.69 -37.65
CA LEU A 14 22.22 11.75 -36.51
C LEU A 14 21.47 11.55 -35.14
N ILE A 15 20.29 12.14 -35.02
CA ILE A 15 19.44 11.94 -33.82
C ILE A 15 19.04 10.47 -33.69
N VAL A 16 18.61 9.83 -34.79
CA VAL A 16 18.22 8.41 -34.76
C VAL A 16 19.42 7.53 -34.38
N LEU A 17 20.61 7.79 -34.94
CA LEU A 17 21.82 7.03 -34.65
C LEU A 17 22.25 7.20 -33.18
N ASP A 18 22.06 8.37 -32.59
CA ASP A 18 22.38 8.64 -31.20
C ASP A 18 21.37 8.00 -30.24
N MET A 19 20.06 8.16 -30.52
CA MET A 19 19.00 7.66 -29.64
C MET A 19 18.78 6.14 -29.72
N TRP A 20 19.00 5.53 -30.88
CA TRP A 20 18.76 4.09 -31.08
C TRP A 20 19.48 3.16 -30.09
N PRO A 21 20.78 3.33 -29.80
CA PRO A 21 21.44 2.49 -28.81
C PRO A 21 20.92 2.70 -27.39
N VAL A 22 20.49 3.93 -27.07
CA VAL A 22 19.89 4.26 -25.77
C VAL A 22 18.54 3.57 -25.65
N ASP A 23 17.65 3.77 -26.59
CA ASP A 23 16.31 3.17 -26.57
C ASP A 23 16.38 1.64 -26.52
N ARG A 24 17.25 1.02 -27.31
CA ARG A 24 17.42 -0.44 -27.31
C ARG A 24 17.92 -1.00 -25.97
N ARG A 25 18.60 -0.19 -25.15
CA ARG A 25 19.05 -0.60 -23.81
C ARG A 25 17.86 -0.73 -22.84
N TYR A 26 16.87 0.14 -22.99
CA TYR A 26 15.70 0.19 -22.08
C TYR A 26 14.49 -0.56 -22.64
N PHE A 27 14.39 -0.67 -23.95
CA PHE A 27 13.26 -1.28 -24.62
C PHE A 27 13.76 -2.17 -25.79
N ASN A 28 13.75 -3.47 -25.58
CA ASN A 28 14.26 -4.47 -26.53
C ASN A 28 13.32 -5.69 -26.56
N ASP A 29 13.66 -6.70 -27.36
CA ASP A 29 12.81 -7.88 -27.55
C ASP A 29 12.46 -8.61 -26.24
N SER A 30 13.31 -8.56 -25.22
CA SER A 30 13.03 -9.14 -23.92
C SER A 30 11.97 -8.37 -23.11
N SER A 31 11.68 -7.14 -23.52
CA SER A 31 10.60 -6.32 -22.92
C SER A 31 9.21 -6.73 -23.42
N PHE A 32 9.13 -7.53 -24.48
CA PHE A 32 7.87 -8.04 -25.01
C PHE A 32 7.58 -9.44 -24.48
N VAL A 33 6.40 -9.61 -23.94
CA VAL A 33 5.91 -10.90 -23.49
C VAL A 33 4.67 -11.30 -24.29
N SER A 34 4.47 -12.60 -24.48
CA SER A 34 3.32 -13.09 -25.23
C SER A 34 2.01 -12.58 -24.60
N LYS A 35 1.08 -12.11 -25.42
CA LYS A 35 -0.25 -11.65 -24.97
C LYS A 35 -0.98 -12.72 -24.13
N LYS A 36 -0.74 -14.00 -24.39
CA LYS A 36 -1.31 -15.10 -23.59
C LYS A 36 -0.69 -15.24 -22.21
N SER A 37 0.58 -14.85 -22.03
CA SER A 37 1.27 -14.93 -20.72
C SER A 37 1.05 -13.68 -19.86
N ASN A 38 0.76 -12.54 -20.48
CA ASN A 38 0.71 -11.24 -19.79
C ASN A 38 -0.53 -11.02 -18.92
N GLY A 39 -1.62 -11.72 -19.17
CA GLY A 39 -2.86 -11.49 -18.42
C GLY A 39 -3.03 -12.41 -17.19
N THR A 40 -2.30 -13.51 -17.14
CA THR A 40 -2.63 -14.58 -16.20
C THR A 40 -1.53 -14.85 -15.16
N ALA A 41 -0.26 -14.78 -15.52
CA ALA A 41 0.81 -15.24 -14.61
C ALA A 41 1.09 -14.26 -13.45
N ALA A 42 1.01 -12.95 -13.70
CA ALA A 42 1.27 -11.93 -12.66
C ALA A 42 0.13 -11.85 -11.63
N PHE A 43 -1.07 -12.30 -11.99
CA PHE A 43 -2.29 -12.19 -11.18
C PHE A 43 -2.95 -13.54 -10.89
N VAL A 44 -2.18 -14.64 -10.93
CA VAL A 44 -2.70 -15.91 -10.43
C VAL A 44 -2.91 -15.81 -8.93
N MET A 45 -4.12 -16.14 -8.50
CA MET A 45 -4.47 -16.17 -7.07
C MET A 45 -3.68 -17.26 -6.36
N THR A 46 -2.99 -16.89 -5.31
CA THR A 46 -2.21 -17.80 -4.46
C THR A 46 -3.12 -18.58 -3.51
N ASP A 47 -2.62 -19.66 -2.93
CA ASP A 47 -3.43 -20.49 -2.02
C ASP A 47 -3.73 -19.75 -0.70
N TYR A 48 -2.83 -18.89 -0.23
CA TYR A 48 -3.11 -18.06 0.94
C TYR A 48 -4.22 -17.02 0.66
N GLU A 49 -4.28 -16.45 -0.55
CA GLU A 49 -5.36 -15.54 -0.94
C GLU A 49 -6.70 -16.26 -0.99
N LYS A 50 -6.75 -17.46 -1.56
CA LYS A 50 -7.95 -18.30 -1.56
C LYS A 50 -8.43 -18.61 -0.15
N THR A 51 -7.50 -18.91 0.75
CA THR A 51 -7.82 -19.19 2.16
C THR A 51 -8.41 -17.98 2.87
N ILE A 52 -7.81 -16.80 2.69
CA ILE A 52 -8.30 -15.55 3.29
C ILE A 52 -9.69 -15.18 2.75
N LEU A 53 -9.93 -15.37 1.45
CA LEU A 53 -11.21 -15.05 0.80
C LEU A 53 -12.37 -15.97 1.20
N GLN A 54 -12.11 -17.07 1.92
CA GLN A 54 -13.17 -17.88 2.51
C GLN A 54 -13.87 -17.20 3.70
N ASP A 55 -13.23 -16.19 4.31
CA ASP A 55 -13.86 -15.36 5.32
C ASP A 55 -14.76 -14.32 4.65
N PRO A 56 -16.09 -14.36 4.83
CA PRO A 56 -17.03 -13.46 4.17
C PRO A 56 -17.05 -12.05 4.78
N GLY A 57 -16.30 -11.82 5.86
CA GLY A 57 -16.28 -10.53 6.57
C GLY A 57 -15.55 -9.45 5.80
N TYR A 58 -15.83 -8.19 6.13
CA TYR A 58 -15.01 -7.07 5.68
C TYR A 58 -13.83 -6.88 6.65
N PHE A 59 -12.63 -6.98 6.14
CA PHE A 59 -11.38 -6.81 6.90
C PHE A 59 -10.26 -6.34 5.99
N ARG A 60 -9.15 -5.98 6.58
CA ARG A 60 -7.91 -5.65 5.87
C ARG A 60 -6.82 -6.67 6.14
N VAL A 61 -5.87 -6.70 5.23
CA VAL A 61 -4.71 -7.60 5.26
C VAL A 61 -3.43 -6.79 5.31
N TYR A 62 -2.50 -7.23 6.14
CA TYR A 62 -1.15 -6.67 6.22
C TYR A 62 -0.15 -7.69 5.69
N ASN A 63 0.41 -7.44 4.50
CA ASN A 63 1.33 -8.35 3.84
C ASN A 63 2.78 -7.94 4.08
N LEU A 64 3.54 -8.79 4.77
CA LEU A 64 4.95 -8.60 5.09
C LEU A 64 5.88 -9.38 4.15
N THR A 65 5.34 -10.15 3.20
CA THR A 65 6.15 -10.90 2.22
C THR A 65 6.54 -10.06 1.01
N THR A 66 5.95 -8.88 0.87
CA THR A 66 6.22 -7.91 -0.19
C THR A 66 6.54 -6.54 0.41
N SER A 67 6.91 -5.59 -0.43
CA SER A 67 7.02 -4.19 0.02
C SER A 67 5.64 -3.61 0.24
N THR A 68 5.10 -3.75 1.44
CA THR A 68 3.70 -3.46 1.81
C THR A 68 3.16 -2.14 1.23
N PHE A 69 3.97 -1.07 1.23
CA PHE A 69 3.54 0.27 0.81
C PHE A 69 3.99 0.67 -0.60
N ASN A 70 4.72 -0.21 -1.30
CA ASN A 70 5.23 0.02 -2.66
C ASN A 70 4.80 -1.07 -3.66
N ASP A 71 4.01 -2.05 -3.22
CA ASP A 71 3.49 -3.13 -4.05
C ASP A 71 1.97 -3.09 -4.09
N SER A 72 1.39 -3.24 -5.28
CA SER A 72 -0.05 -3.26 -5.51
C SER A 72 -0.62 -4.68 -5.66
N ARG A 73 0.23 -5.72 -5.71
CA ARG A 73 -0.18 -7.11 -5.95
C ARG A 73 -1.21 -7.60 -4.94
N THR A 74 -0.99 -7.32 -3.64
CA THR A 74 -1.90 -7.72 -2.57
C THR A 74 -3.29 -7.09 -2.74
N SER A 75 -3.34 -5.83 -3.19
CA SER A 75 -4.60 -5.10 -3.37
C SER A 75 -5.46 -5.60 -4.54
N TYR A 76 -4.92 -6.50 -5.37
CA TYR A 76 -5.67 -7.05 -6.50
C TYR A 76 -6.81 -7.98 -6.04
N TYR A 77 -6.58 -8.77 -5.00
CA TYR A 77 -7.57 -9.70 -4.47
C TYR A 77 -8.06 -9.38 -3.06
N LEU A 78 -7.24 -8.70 -2.25
CA LEU A 78 -7.49 -8.47 -0.84
C LEU A 78 -7.52 -6.98 -0.51
N ASN A 79 -8.27 -6.59 0.52
CA ASN A 79 -8.24 -5.22 1.03
C ASN A 79 -6.93 -5.00 1.80
N SER A 80 -5.90 -4.50 1.13
CA SER A 80 -4.60 -4.27 1.75
C SER A 80 -4.58 -2.98 2.58
N ILE A 81 -3.88 -3.01 3.72
CA ILE A 81 -3.49 -1.79 4.46
C ILE A 81 -2.45 -0.99 3.66
N GLY A 82 -1.65 -1.67 2.85
CA GLY A 82 -0.63 -1.08 2.02
C GLY A 82 -1.08 -0.73 0.61
N GLY A 83 -0.14 -0.80 -0.29
CA GLY A 83 -0.32 -0.51 -1.70
C GLY A 83 0.45 0.73 -2.14
N TYR A 84 0.77 0.78 -3.44
CA TYR A 84 1.41 1.95 -4.04
C TYR A 84 0.36 2.99 -4.44
N SER A 85 0.54 4.22 -3.99
CA SER A 85 -0.19 5.38 -4.48
C SER A 85 0.70 6.62 -4.40
N ALA A 86 0.85 7.34 -5.49
CA ALA A 86 1.57 8.61 -5.52
C ALA A 86 0.79 9.73 -4.80
N ALA A 87 -0.54 9.61 -4.71
CA ALA A 87 -1.45 10.58 -4.11
C ALA A 87 -1.98 10.10 -2.76
N LYS A 88 -1.10 9.67 -1.85
CA LYS A 88 -1.49 9.28 -0.49
C LYS A 88 -2.00 10.48 0.31
N LEU A 89 -3.04 10.29 1.08
CA LEU A 89 -3.46 11.27 2.09
C LEU A 89 -2.33 11.48 3.10
N ARG A 90 -2.03 12.74 3.42
CA ARG A 90 -0.93 13.08 4.35
C ARG A 90 -1.08 12.38 5.70
N ARG A 91 -2.26 12.42 6.32
CA ARG A 91 -2.52 11.74 7.60
C ARG A 91 -2.24 10.24 7.52
N TYR A 92 -2.60 9.59 6.41
CA TYR A 92 -2.31 8.18 6.23
C TYR A 92 -0.81 7.90 6.04
N ASN A 93 -0.11 8.79 5.34
CA ASN A 93 1.34 8.69 5.19
C ASN A 93 2.07 8.86 6.53
N ASP A 94 1.62 9.79 7.38
CA ASP A 94 2.15 9.97 8.73
C ASP A 94 1.90 8.70 9.58
N LEU A 95 0.73 8.09 9.47
CA LEU A 95 0.40 6.82 10.12
C LEU A 95 1.30 5.66 9.65
N ILE A 96 1.61 5.62 8.34
CA ILE A 96 2.57 4.65 7.78
C ILE A 96 3.93 4.83 8.44
N ASN A 97 4.46 6.05 8.46
CA ASN A 97 5.81 6.34 8.93
C ASN A 97 5.96 6.12 10.44
N GLU A 98 4.97 6.47 11.22
CA GLU A 98 5.04 6.43 12.68
C GLU A 98 4.71 5.04 13.25
N TYR A 99 3.77 4.32 12.65
CA TYR A 99 3.20 3.10 13.22
C TYR A 99 3.24 1.88 12.30
N LEU A 100 2.71 2.00 11.08
CA LEU A 100 2.48 0.82 10.25
C LEU A 100 3.77 0.21 9.73
N SER A 101 4.78 1.02 9.37
CA SER A 101 6.12 0.53 8.95
C SER A 101 6.86 -0.18 10.09
N LYS A 102 6.46 0.06 11.33
CA LYS A 102 7.00 -0.59 12.54
C LYS A 102 6.15 -1.77 13.00
N ALA A 103 5.17 -2.16 12.20
CA ALA A 103 4.21 -3.22 12.52
C ALA A 103 3.54 -3.04 13.89
N ASN A 104 3.17 -1.80 14.24
CA ASN A 104 2.51 -1.50 15.51
C ASN A 104 1.14 -2.20 15.58
N LEU A 105 1.06 -3.26 16.40
CA LEU A 105 -0.11 -4.13 16.46
C LEU A 105 -1.40 -3.43 16.90
N PRO A 106 -1.41 -2.56 17.93
CA PRO A 106 -2.60 -1.80 18.30
C PRO A 106 -3.18 -0.99 17.13
N VAL A 107 -2.34 -0.26 16.40
CA VAL A 107 -2.77 0.56 15.27
C VAL A 107 -3.22 -0.31 14.08
N LEU A 108 -2.56 -1.43 13.82
CA LEU A 108 -2.99 -2.40 12.82
C LEU A 108 -4.35 -3.01 13.17
N SER A 109 -4.59 -3.30 14.45
CA SER A 109 -5.86 -3.82 14.95
C SER A 109 -7.00 -2.81 14.82
N MET A 110 -6.72 -1.54 15.14
CA MET A 110 -7.64 -0.41 14.91
C MET A 110 -8.02 -0.27 13.42
N LEU A 111 -7.08 -0.52 12.52
CA LEU A 111 -7.35 -0.51 11.08
C LEU A 111 -8.02 -1.78 10.56
N ASN A 112 -8.45 -2.66 11.44
CA ASN A 112 -9.06 -3.95 11.11
C ASN A 112 -8.16 -4.87 10.27
N ALA A 113 -6.84 -4.88 10.57
CA ALA A 113 -5.91 -5.86 10.00
C ALA A 113 -6.15 -7.23 10.63
N LYS A 114 -7.06 -8.00 10.05
CA LYS A 114 -7.49 -9.30 10.55
C LYS A 114 -6.54 -10.43 10.19
N TYR A 115 -5.83 -10.29 9.06
CA TYR A 115 -4.87 -11.28 8.59
C TYR A 115 -3.52 -10.64 8.31
N PHE A 116 -2.46 -11.29 8.78
CA PHE A 116 -1.08 -11.00 8.43
C PHE A 116 -0.56 -12.08 7.49
N ILE A 117 0.08 -11.68 6.42
CA ILE A 117 0.80 -12.59 5.52
C ILE A 117 2.28 -12.40 5.82
N VAL A 118 2.88 -13.44 6.39
CA VAL A 118 4.27 -13.41 6.86
C VAL A 118 5.13 -14.41 6.08
N PRO A 119 6.45 -14.19 5.97
CA PRO A 119 7.34 -15.19 5.40
C PRO A 119 7.39 -16.42 6.32
N GLY A 120 7.16 -17.60 5.77
CA GLY A 120 7.33 -18.87 6.47
C GLY A 120 8.75 -19.42 6.36
N GLU A 121 9.04 -20.50 7.10
CA GLU A 121 10.36 -21.11 7.21
C GLU A 121 10.96 -21.56 5.87
N ASN A 122 10.13 -21.97 4.91
CA ASN A 122 10.54 -22.42 3.58
C ASN A 122 10.40 -21.36 2.49
N GLY A 123 10.32 -20.08 2.85
CA GLY A 123 10.09 -18.99 1.91
C GLY A 123 8.66 -18.94 1.35
N GLN A 124 7.76 -19.81 1.79
CA GLN A 124 6.34 -19.77 1.45
C GLN A 124 5.62 -18.79 2.36
N ALA A 125 4.64 -18.06 1.81
CA ALA A 125 3.83 -17.16 2.61
C ALA A 125 2.90 -17.93 3.55
N GLN A 126 2.86 -17.52 4.82
CA GLN A 126 1.96 -18.05 5.84
C GLN A 126 0.94 -17.00 6.26
N VAL A 127 -0.29 -17.44 6.55
CA VAL A 127 -1.36 -16.57 7.03
C VAL A 127 -1.48 -16.70 8.54
N GLN A 128 -1.39 -15.58 9.22
CA GLN A 128 -1.63 -15.48 10.66
C GLN A 128 -2.87 -14.63 10.90
N ARG A 129 -3.79 -15.12 11.73
CA ARG A 129 -4.97 -14.37 12.13
C ARG A 129 -4.65 -13.45 13.31
N ASN A 130 -5.06 -12.20 13.22
CA ASN A 130 -5.03 -11.25 14.33
C ASN A 130 -6.36 -11.31 15.10
N PRO A 131 -6.39 -11.89 16.30
CA PRO A 131 -7.61 -11.98 17.09
C PRO A 131 -8.04 -10.62 17.68
N SER A 132 -7.13 -9.63 17.72
CA SER A 132 -7.37 -8.30 18.28
C SER A 132 -7.88 -7.29 17.24
N ALA A 133 -8.15 -7.71 15.99
CA ALA A 133 -8.73 -6.83 14.98
C ALA A 133 -10.11 -6.31 15.43
N GLN A 134 -10.30 -4.99 15.45
CA GLN A 134 -11.45 -4.34 16.09
C GLN A 134 -12.70 -4.25 15.19
N GLY A 135 -12.62 -4.79 13.97
CA GLY A 135 -13.74 -4.75 13.03
C GLY A 135 -13.87 -3.41 12.31
N ASN A 136 -15.06 -3.16 11.78
CA ASN A 136 -15.32 -1.97 10.95
C ASN A 136 -15.67 -0.73 11.78
N ALA A 137 -16.24 -0.94 12.97
CA ALA A 137 -16.58 0.10 13.92
C ALA A 137 -16.75 -0.53 15.31
N TRP A 138 -16.44 0.23 16.34
CA TRP A 138 -16.64 -0.16 17.74
C TRP A 138 -16.92 1.09 18.57
N PHE A 139 -17.52 0.89 19.73
CA PHE A 139 -17.73 1.95 20.70
C PHE A 139 -16.51 2.06 21.63
N VAL A 140 -16.20 3.26 22.08
CA VAL A 140 -15.15 3.54 23.05
C VAL A 140 -15.76 4.16 24.30
N ASP A 141 -15.12 3.91 25.44
CA ASP A 141 -15.61 4.38 26.75
C ASP A 141 -15.08 5.77 27.08
N LYS A 142 -13.97 6.17 26.44
CA LYS A 142 -13.29 7.42 26.74
C LYS A 142 -12.87 8.15 25.47
N LEU A 143 -13.17 9.46 25.43
CA LEU A 143 -12.72 10.37 24.41
C LEU A 143 -11.76 11.40 25.01
N SER A 144 -10.55 11.49 24.47
CA SER A 144 -9.55 12.47 24.85
C SER A 144 -9.40 13.52 23.76
N VAL A 145 -9.62 14.80 24.09
CA VAL A 145 -9.44 15.92 23.16
C VAL A 145 -8.01 16.46 23.30
N VAL A 146 -7.34 16.67 22.18
CA VAL A 146 -5.97 17.18 22.10
C VAL A 146 -5.88 18.43 21.22
N ASP A 147 -4.86 19.27 21.42
CA ASP A 147 -4.80 20.60 20.83
C ASP A 147 -4.60 20.62 19.31
N ASN A 148 -4.03 19.56 18.74
CA ASN A 148 -3.71 19.50 17.30
C ASN A 148 -3.47 18.09 16.80
N ALA A 149 -3.44 17.92 15.48
CA ALA A 149 -3.26 16.65 14.80
C ALA A 149 -1.94 15.92 15.13
N ASN A 150 -0.86 16.64 15.47
CA ASN A 150 0.40 15.99 15.85
C ASN A 150 0.26 15.30 17.22
N LYS A 151 -0.45 15.93 18.17
CA LYS A 151 -0.75 15.32 19.46
C LYS A 151 -1.75 14.16 19.31
N GLU A 152 -2.72 14.28 18.41
CA GLU A 152 -3.64 13.20 18.04
C GLU A 152 -2.87 11.98 17.53
N SER A 153 -1.96 12.16 16.56
CA SER A 153 -1.09 11.08 16.06
C SER A 153 -0.25 10.48 17.18
N ALA A 154 0.44 11.31 17.97
CA ALA A 154 1.30 10.83 19.05
C ALA A 154 0.56 10.08 20.16
N ALA A 155 -0.73 10.31 20.35
CA ALA A 155 -1.56 9.63 21.31
C ALA A 155 -1.87 8.19 20.91
N LEU A 156 -2.02 7.89 19.62
CA LEU A 156 -2.35 6.55 19.11
C LEU A 156 -1.40 5.46 19.59
N GLY A 157 -0.14 5.79 19.85
CA GLY A 157 0.85 4.84 20.38
C GLY A 157 0.82 4.67 21.89
N LYS A 158 -0.04 5.38 22.62
CA LYS A 158 -0.04 5.45 24.07
C LYS A 158 -1.35 5.07 24.73
N ILE A 159 -2.46 5.17 24.02
CA ILE A 159 -3.81 4.88 24.53
C ILE A 159 -4.23 3.46 24.18
N ASP A 160 -5.18 2.93 24.93
CA ASP A 160 -5.85 1.68 24.57
C ASP A 160 -6.92 1.95 23.51
N LEU A 161 -6.55 1.71 22.26
CA LEU A 161 -7.42 1.95 21.09
C LEU A 161 -8.70 1.10 21.08
N THR A 162 -8.84 0.13 22.00
CA THR A 162 -10.07 -0.65 22.17
C THR A 162 -11.11 0.12 22.96
N HIS A 163 -10.67 0.91 23.94
CA HIS A 163 -11.52 1.61 24.91
C HIS A 163 -11.43 3.14 24.80
N GLU A 164 -10.38 3.66 24.18
CA GLU A 164 -10.15 5.10 24.10
C GLU A 164 -10.05 5.58 22.64
N ALA A 165 -10.61 6.75 22.38
CA ALA A 165 -10.37 7.51 21.16
C ALA A 165 -9.72 8.86 21.49
N VAL A 166 -8.98 9.38 20.53
CA VAL A 166 -8.38 10.71 20.58
C VAL A 166 -8.93 11.58 19.45
N LEU A 167 -9.21 12.82 19.73
CA LEU A 167 -9.81 13.77 18.81
C LEU A 167 -9.05 15.09 18.83
N ASP A 168 -8.72 15.61 17.66
CA ASP A 168 -8.20 16.98 17.51
C ASP A 168 -9.29 17.99 17.94
N LYS A 169 -8.92 18.99 18.73
CA LYS A 169 -9.80 20.04 19.23
C LYS A 169 -10.63 20.75 18.16
N SER A 170 -10.14 20.82 16.93
CA SER A 170 -10.90 21.41 15.81
C SER A 170 -12.20 20.64 15.50
N PHE A 171 -12.32 19.40 15.95
CA PHE A 171 -13.49 18.54 15.80
C PHE A 171 -14.31 18.35 17.09
N GLU A 172 -13.93 19.00 18.18
CA GLU A 172 -14.57 18.84 19.51
C GLU A 172 -16.11 19.08 19.45
N GLN A 173 -16.55 19.98 18.59
CA GLN A 173 -17.99 20.25 18.39
C GLN A 173 -18.82 19.03 17.93
N PHE A 174 -18.15 18.01 17.39
CA PHE A 174 -18.81 16.75 16.95
C PHE A 174 -18.73 15.65 18.01
N ALA A 175 -18.03 15.90 19.12
CA ALA A 175 -17.99 14.99 20.25
C ALA A 175 -19.31 15.13 21.02
N THR A 176 -20.23 14.19 20.81
CA THR A 176 -21.45 14.07 21.61
C THR A 176 -21.17 13.19 22.83
N ASN A 177 -21.53 13.68 24.00
CA ASN A 177 -21.55 12.88 25.24
C ASN A 177 -22.66 11.83 25.19
#